data_699401bcb06937973bcad1e6b6dcefda
#
_entry.id   699401bcb06937973bcad1e6b6dcefda
#
_cell.length_a   1.000
_cell.length_b   1.000
_cell.length_c   1.000
_cell.angle_alpha   90.00
_cell.angle_beta   90.00
_cell.angle_gamma   90.00
#
_symmetry.space_group_name_H-M   'P 1'
#
loop_
_entity.id
_entity.type
_entity.pdbx_description
1 polymer ?
#
loop_
_entity_poly.entity_id
_entity_poly.type
_entity_poly.pdbx_seq_one_letter_code
_entity_poly.pdbx_strand_id
1 'polypeptide(L)'
;MSAQLLLVDDEPGIREAVKDYLQESGFSVQVASNALEGWEWMQMNTPDLVISDVMMPQVDGYQFLKQLREDPRFQALPVVFLTAKGMTGDRIQGYHAGVDAYLPKPFDPDELVAIVENLLARRAAKASTTGDDVETPNIAELANQIAQIKALLTQRNAISQSPAPFKIDLTPREQSVLNLVAEGLMNKEIARRLETSVRNVEKYVSRLFSKTGTNSRTELVRFALEHGLAK
;
A
#
# COMPACT_ATOMS: atom_id res chain seq x y z
N MET A 1 -3.07 -2.48 26.39
CA MET A 1 -4.50 -2.44 25.98
C MET A 1 -4.54 -3.01 24.57
N SER A 2 -5.51 -3.87 24.26
CA SER A 2 -5.70 -4.41 22.91
C SER A 2 -6.26 -3.29 22.02
N ALA A 3 -5.76 -3.16 20.78
CA ALA A 3 -6.25 -2.18 19.85
C ALA A 3 -7.70 -2.48 19.45
N GLN A 4 -8.53 -1.45 19.35
CA GLN A 4 -9.94 -1.57 19.01
C GLN A 4 -10.16 -1.36 17.52
N LEU A 5 -10.65 -2.38 16.84
CA LEU A 5 -10.95 -2.35 15.41
C LEU A 5 -12.45 -2.24 15.18
N LEU A 6 -12.85 -1.52 14.13
CA LEU A 6 -14.22 -1.54 13.61
C LEU A 6 -14.23 -2.28 12.27
N LEU A 7 -14.98 -3.36 12.18
CA LEU A 7 -15.18 -4.14 10.96
C LEU A 7 -16.58 -3.89 10.42
N VAL A 8 -16.67 -3.40 9.19
CA VAL A 8 -17.93 -3.08 8.50
C VAL A 8 -18.03 -3.92 7.22
N ASP A 9 -18.95 -4.86 7.19
CA ASP A 9 -19.16 -5.77 6.06
C ASP A 9 -20.62 -6.25 6.08
N ASP A 10 -21.31 -6.23 4.95
CA ASP A 10 -22.72 -6.62 4.87
C ASP A 10 -22.91 -8.15 4.81
N GLU A 11 -21.86 -8.91 4.47
CA GLU A 11 -21.88 -10.36 4.45
C GLU A 11 -21.66 -10.98 5.83
N PRO A 12 -22.69 -11.60 6.49
CA PRO A 12 -22.56 -12.10 7.84
C PRO A 12 -21.46 -13.14 8.01
N GLY A 13 -21.29 -14.04 7.02
CA GLY A 13 -20.29 -15.12 7.10
C GLY A 13 -18.85 -14.60 7.06
N ILE A 14 -18.57 -13.60 6.22
CA ILE A 14 -17.25 -12.96 6.13
C ILE A 14 -17.00 -12.16 7.39
N ARG A 15 -17.97 -11.37 7.83
CA ARG A 15 -17.88 -10.54 9.02
C ARG A 15 -17.55 -11.36 10.29
N GLU A 16 -18.23 -12.48 10.52
CA GLU A 16 -17.94 -13.34 11.67
C GLU A 16 -16.57 -14.02 11.55
N ALA A 17 -16.23 -14.58 10.39
CA ALA A 17 -14.94 -15.23 10.20
C ALA A 17 -13.75 -14.27 10.38
N VAL A 18 -13.84 -13.06 9.84
CA VAL A 18 -12.80 -12.03 9.98
C VAL A 18 -12.71 -11.54 11.43
N LYS A 19 -13.86 -11.32 12.10
CA LYS A 19 -13.90 -10.95 13.50
C LYS A 19 -13.20 -11.98 14.38
N ASP A 20 -13.57 -13.25 14.24
CA ASP A 20 -13.02 -14.33 15.06
C ASP A 20 -11.50 -14.42 14.89
N TYR A 21 -11.02 -14.36 13.66
CA TYR A 21 -9.60 -14.40 13.35
C TYR A 21 -8.82 -13.22 13.94
N LEU A 22 -9.35 -12.00 13.84
CA LEU A 22 -8.72 -10.81 14.41
C LEU A 22 -8.74 -10.85 15.94
N GLN A 23 -9.79 -11.42 16.57
CA GLN A 23 -9.86 -11.61 18.00
C GLN A 23 -8.85 -12.65 18.50
N GLU A 24 -8.68 -13.74 17.78
CA GLU A 24 -7.64 -14.75 18.06
C GLU A 24 -6.23 -14.14 17.94
N SER A 25 -6.05 -13.17 17.04
CA SER A 25 -4.81 -12.41 16.89
C SER A 25 -4.61 -11.31 17.94
N GLY A 26 -5.51 -11.20 18.94
CA GLY A 26 -5.36 -10.32 20.11
C GLY A 26 -5.99 -8.93 19.98
N PHE A 27 -6.77 -8.66 18.93
CA PHE A 27 -7.50 -7.39 18.77
C PHE A 27 -8.87 -7.41 19.44
N SER A 28 -9.37 -6.23 19.82
CA SER A 28 -10.77 -6.04 20.18
C SER A 28 -11.55 -5.63 18.92
N VAL A 29 -12.56 -6.39 18.53
CA VAL A 29 -13.26 -6.15 17.26
C VAL A 29 -14.72 -5.84 17.51
N GLN A 30 -15.14 -4.64 17.10
CA GLN A 30 -16.54 -4.25 16.96
C GLN A 30 -16.95 -4.52 15.51
N VAL A 31 -18.15 -5.04 15.31
CA VAL A 31 -18.69 -5.31 13.98
C VAL A 31 -19.90 -4.41 13.69
N ALA A 32 -20.08 -4.07 12.43
CA ALA A 32 -21.24 -3.40 11.89
C ALA A 32 -21.64 -4.05 10.56
N SER A 33 -22.94 -4.15 10.31
CA SER A 33 -23.49 -4.77 9.09
C SER A 33 -23.56 -3.83 7.89
N ASN A 34 -23.33 -2.54 8.11
CA ASN A 34 -23.36 -1.50 7.07
C ASN A 34 -22.66 -0.23 7.59
N ALA A 35 -22.40 0.71 6.69
CA ALA A 35 -21.73 1.96 6.98
C ALA A 35 -22.49 2.86 7.99
N LEU A 36 -23.83 2.83 7.98
CA LEU A 36 -24.63 3.63 8.91
C LEU A 36 -24.48 3.13 10.35
N GLU A 37 -24.59 1.82 10.57
CA GLU A 37 -24.37 1.20 11.87
C GLU A 37 -22.96 1.47 12.37
N GLY A 38 -21.95 1.35 11.49
CA GLY A 38 -20.55 1.67 11.82
C GLY A 38 -20.39 3.14 12.23
N TRP A 39 -21.01 4.05 11.50
CA TRP A 39 -20.99 5.48 11.81
C TRP A 39 -21.68 5.82 13.12
N GLU A 40 -22.86 5.25 13.38
CA GLU A 40 -23.59 5.44 14.66
C GLU A 40 -22.75 4.99 15.86
N TRP A 41 -22.11 3.84 15.75
CA TRP A 41 -21.23 3.36 16.81
C TRP A 41 -20.04 4.30 17.04
N MET A 42 -19.46 4.84 15.98
CA MET A 42 -18.32 5.78 16.04
C MET A 42 -18.69 7.14 16.65
N GLN A 43 -19.96 7.51 16.76
CA GLN A 43 -20.34 8.75 17.45
C GLN A 43 -19.99 8.69 18.95
N MET A 44 -20.00 7.50 19.55
CA MET A 44 -19.74 7.29 20.98
C MET A 44 -18.39 6.61 21.25
N ASN A 45 -17.73 6.11 20.20
CA ASN A 45 -16.50 5.32 20.32
C ASN A 45 -15.48 5.77 19.26
N THR A 46 -14.20 5.57 19.56
CA THR A 46 -13.12 5.88 18.62
C THR A 46 -12.29 4.62 18.40
N PRO A 47 -12.42 3.94 17.25
CA PRO A 47 -11.57 2.80 16.94
C PRO A 47 -10.14 3.24 16.63
N ASP A 48 -9.22 2.30 16.73
CA ASP A 48 -7.83 2.52 16.32
C ASP A 48 -7.63 2.34 14.82
N LEU A 49 -8.50 1.53 14.17
CA LEU A 49 -8.48 1.27 12.74
C LEU A 49 -9.87 0.80 12.27
N VAL A 50 -10.24 1.13 11.05
CA VAL A 50 -11.46 0.65 10.39
C VAL A 50 -11.09 -0.32 9.27
N ILE A 51 -11.80 -1.44 9.22
CA ILE A 51 -11.80 -2.39 8.11
C ILE A 51 -13.19 -2.33 7.49
N SER A 52 -13.31 -2.04 6.21
CA SER A 52 -14.61 -1.89 5.55
C SER A 52 -14.67 -2.64 4.23
N ASP A 53 -15.78 -3.32 3.96
CA ASP A 53 -16.06 -3.69 2.58
C ASP A 53 -16.29 -2.43 1.73
N VAL A 54 -15.92 -2.52 0.46
CA VAL A 54 -16.21 -1.48 -0.53
C VAL A 54 -17.64 -1.58 -1.03
N MET A 55 -18.13 -2.81 -1.23
CA MET A 55 -19.41 -3.08 -1.89
C MET A 55 -20.52 -3.34 -0.86
N MET A 56 -21.03 -2.28 -0.24
CA MET A 56 -22.14 -2.36 0.70
C MET A 56 -23.39 -1.67 0.15
N PRO A 57 -24.59 -2.14 0.50
CA PRO A 57 -25.85 -1.50 0.08
C PRO A 57 -26.03 -0.12 0.74
N GLN A 58 -26.72 0.79 0.05
CA GLN A 58 -27.07 2.16 0.46
C GLN A 58 -25.87 3.11 0.53
N VAL A 59 -24.90 2.87 1.39
CA VAL A 59 -23.67 3.64 1.55
C VAL A 59 -22.49 2.72 1.31
N ASP A 60 -21.78 2.92 0.22
CA ASP A 60 -20.59 2.13 -0.10
C ASP A 60 -19.37 2.54 0.74
N GLY A 61 -18.32 1.71 0.70
CA GLY A 61 -17.11 1.96 1.47
C GLY A 61 -16.41 3.28 1.13
N TYR A 62 -16.51 3.75 -0.12
CA TYR A 62 -15.92 5.03 -0.52
C TYR A 62 -16.67 6.22 0.08
N GLN A 63 -18.00 6.15 0.10
CA GLN A 63 -18.83 7.18 0.73
C GLN A 63 -18.59 7.21 2.24
N PHE A 64 -18.46 6.04 2.86
CA PHE A 64 -18.11 5.92 4.28
C PHE A 64 -16.71 6.50 4.56
N LEU A 65 -15.71 6.16 3.76
CA LEU A 65 -14.37 6.75 3.87
C LEU A 65 -14.37 8.26 3.74
N LYS A 66 -15.11 8.79 2.76
CA LYS A 66 -15.26 10.24 2.56
C LYS A 66 -15.82 10.90 3.83
N GLN A 67 -16.87 10.33 4.40
CA GLN A 67 -17.47 10.81 5.65
C GLN A 67 -16.46 10.80 6.80
N LEU A 68 -15.64 9.75 6.92
CA LEU A 68 -14.57 9.68 7.92
C LEU A 68 -13.51 10.77 7.72
N ARG A 69 -13.13 11.07 6.48
CA ARG A 69 -12.11 12.10 6.17
C ARG A 69 -12.63 13.53 6.35
N GLU A 70 -13.94 13.74 6.27
CA GLU A 70 -14.59 15.04 6.54
C GLU A 70 -14.75 15.33 8.04
N ASP A 71 -14.75 14.31 8.91
CA ASP A 71 -14.83 14.48 10.37
C ASP A 71 -13.42 14.62 10.98
N PRO A 72 -13.12 15.75 11.66
CA PRO A 72 -11.79 15.98 12.26
C PRO A 72 -11.34 14.90 13.25
N ARG A 73 -12.26 14.19 13.90
CA ARG A 73 -11.97 13.10 14.84
C ARG A 73 -11.37 11.88 14.15
N PHE A 74 -11.77 11.65 12.89
CA PHE A 74 -11.46 10.44 12.14
C PHE A 74 -10.62 10.68 10.89
N GLN A 75 -10.26 11.93 10.61
CA GLN A 75 -9.49 12.31 9.41
C GLN A 75 -8.17 11.53 9.26
N ALA A 76 -7.48 11.24 10.38
CA ALA A 76 -6.23 10.49 10.40
C ALA A 76 -6.40 9.01 10.80
N LEU A 77 -7.65 8.52 10.88
CA LEU A 77 -7.94 7.13 11.25
C LEU A 77 -7.55 6.19 10.10
N PRO A 78 -6.72 5.15 10.34
CA PRO A 78 -6.38 4.20 9.30
C PRO A 78 -7.60 3.41 8.83
N VAL A 79 -7.71 3.24 7.50
CA VAL A 79 -8.80 2.50 6.87
C VAL A 79 -8.24 1.46 5.91
N VAL A 80 -8.69 0.22 6.06
CA VAL A 80 -8.40 -0.90 5.17
C VAL A 80 -9.66 -1.28 4.42
N PHE A 81 -9.58 -1.35 3.08
CA PHE A 81 -10.69 -1.85 2.28
C PHE A 81 -10.54 -3.34 1.99
N LEU A 82 -11.60 -4.10 2.26
CA LEU A 82 -11.81 -5.45 1.73
C LEU A 82 -12.69 -5.35 0.48
N THR A 83 -12.36 -6.05 -0.59
CA THR A 83 -13.12 -5.89 -1.84
C THR A 83 -13.14 -7.14 -2.70
N ALA A 84 -14.30 -7.47 -3.25
CA ALA A 84 -14.43 -8.49 -4.28
C ALA A 84 -13.88 -8.04 -5.66
N LYS A 85 -13.62 -6.75 -5.85
CA LYS A 85 -13.13 -6.20 -7.13
C LYS A 85 -11.64 -5.88 -7.07
N GLY A 86 -10.83 -6.73 -7.71
CA GLY A 86 -9.40 -6.50 -7.93
C GLY A 86 -9.06 -5.66 -9.17
N MET A 87 -9.96 -4.79 -9.66
CA MET A 87 -9.66 -3.96 -10.83
C MET A 87 -8.72 -2.81 -10.44
N THR A 88 -7.68 -2.62 -11.25
CA THR A 88 -6.66 -1.59 -11.04
C THR A 88 -7.25 -0.18 -10.93
N GLY A 89 -8.37 0.09 -11.62
CA GLY A 89 -9.09 1.37 -11.56
C GLY A 89 -9.69 1.65 -10.18
N ASP A 90 -10.32 0.67 -9.56
CA ASP A 90 -10.95 0.81 -8.24
C ASP A 90 -9.89 1.04 -7.15
N ARG A 91 -8.73 0.39 -7.27
CA ARG A 91 -7.59 0.58 -6.34
C ARG A 91 -6.99 1.99 -6.44
N ILE A 92 -6.82 2.51 -7.66
CA ILE A 92 -6.33 3.88 -7.87
C ILE A 92 -7.30 4.89 -7.26
N GLN A 93 -8.60 4.70 -7.48
CA GLN A 93 -9.64 5.54 -6.88
C GLN A 93 -9.62 5.48 -5.35
N GLY A 94 -9.42 4.28 -4.77
CA GLY A 94 -9.30 4.09 -3.32
C GLY A 94 -8.13 4.84 -2.71
N TYR A 95 -6.95 4.75 -3.33
CA TYR A 95 -5.77 5.50 -2.85
C TYR A 95 -5.93 7.01 -2.99
N HIS A 96 -6.58 7.49 -4.05
CA HIS A 96 -6.93 8.91 -4.19
C HIS A 96 -7.97 9.37 -3.17
N ALA A 97 -8.86 8.48 -2.75
CA ALA A 97 -9.84 8.75 -1.69
C ALA A 97 -9.21 8.74 -0.27
N GLY A 98 -7.95 8.34 -0.14
CA GLY A 98 -7.23 8.34 1.14
C GLY A 98 -7.39 7.06 1.96
N VAL A 99 -7.59 5.90 1.31
CA VAL A 99 -7.51 4.59 1.97
C VAL A 99 -6.04 4.24 2.24
N ASP A 100 -5.77 3.62 3.39
CA ASP A 100 -4.40 3.28 3.81
C ASP A 100 -3.95 1.92 3.26
N ALA A 101 -4.86 0.97 3.09
CA ALA A 101 -4.60 -0.32 2.46
C ALA A 101 -5.83 -0.89 1.73
N TYR A 102 -5.56 -1.79 0.80
CA TYR A 102 -6.56 -2.41 -0.05
C TYR A 102 -6.28 -3.90 -0.17
N LEU A 103 -7.21 -4.75 0.27
CA LEU A 103 -7.06 -6.20 0.30
C LEU A 103 -8.17 -6.88 -0.51
N PRO A 104 -7.84 -7.52 -1.65
CA PRO A 104 -8.83 -8.18 -2.49
C PRO A 104 -9.33 -9.48 -1.88
N LYS A 105 -10.64 -9.71 -1.90
CA LYS A 105 -11.29 -11.01 -1.56
C LYS A 105 -11.14 -11.98 -2.75
N PRO A 106 -10.80 -13.27 -2.54
CA PRO A 106 -10.43 -13.89 -1.28
C PRO A 106 -9.00 -13.51 -0.85
N PHE A 107 -8.77 -13.31 0.43
CA PHE A 107 -7.49 -12.94 1.03
C PHE A 107 -7.04 -13.98 2.07
N ASP A 108 -5.74 -13.96 2.35
CA ASP A 108 -5.16 -14.69 3.46
C ASP A 108 -5.41 -13.90 4.77
N PRO A 109 -6.01 -14.49 5.81
CA PRO A 109 -6.20 -13.82 7.08
C PRO A 109 -4.90 -13.29 7.71
N ASP A 110 -3.78 -13.99 7.55
CA ASP A 110 -2.47 -13.53 8.03
C ASP A 110 -2.03 -12.24 7.33
N GLU A 111 -2.37 -12.06 6.04
CA GLU A 111 -2.10 -10.82 5.30
C GLU A 111 -2.88 -9.65 5.89
N LEU A 112 -4.14 -9.86 6.26
CA LEU A 112 -4.96 -8.83 6.90
C LEU A 112 -4.36 -8.42 8.27
N VAL A 113 -3.97 -9.39 9.10
CA VAL A 113 -3.33 -9.12 10.41
C VAL A 113 -2.06 -8.31 10.23
N ALA A 114 -1.17 -8.70 9.31
CA ALA A 114 0.08 -7.98 9.05
C ALA A 114 -0.15 -6.52 8.60
N ILE A 115 -1.18 -6.27 7.78
CA ILE A 115 -1.57 -4.93 7.36
C ILE A 115 -2.05 -4.11 8.57
N VAL A 116 -2.94 -4.67 9.39
CA VAL A 116 -3.48 -4.02 10.58
C VAL A 116 -2.37 -3.64 11.56
N GLU A 117 -1.50 -4.58 11.89
CA GLU A 117 -0.35 -4.34 12.79
C GLU A 117 0.56 -3.22 12.28
N ASN A 118 0.89 -3.23 10.99
CA ASN A 118 1.74 -2.21 10.39
C ASN A 118 1.11 -0.81 10.45
N LEU A 119 -0.19 -0.69 10.17
CA LEU A 119 -0.90 0.59 10.22
C LEU A 119 -1.01 1.11 11.66
N LEU A 120 -1.30 0.25 12.62
CA LEU A 120 -1.34 0.60 14.04
C LEU A 120 0.03 1.05 14.56
N ALA A 121 1.10 0.35 14.20
CA ALA A 121 2.47 0.72 14.56
C ALA A 121 2.85 2.10 14.02
N ARG A 122 2.50 2.41 12.77
CA ARG A 122 2.73 3.73 12.16
C ARG A 122 1.96 4.84 12.87
N ARG A 123 0.71 4.58 13.28
CA ARG A 123 -0.10 5.52 14.05
C ARG A 123 0.52 5.80 15.42
N ALA A 124 0.93 4.75 16.13
CA ALA A 124 1.59 4.89 17.43
C ALA A 124 2.90 5.70 17.33
N ALA A 125 3.72 5.46 16.30
CA ALA A 125 4.94 6.22 16.06
C ALA A 125 4.66 7.71 15.78
N LYS A 126 3.60 8.04 15.03
CA LYS A 126 3.18 9.44 14.82
C LYS A 126 2.65 10.10 16.09
N ALA A 127 1.93 9.38 16.95
CA ALA A 127 1.41 9.91 18.20
C ALA A 127 2.52 10.20 19.22
N SER A 128 3.60 9.40 19.23
CA SER A 128 4.76 9.62 20.10
C SER A 128 5.63 10.81 19.65
N THR A 129 5.49 11.30 18.43
CA THR A 129 6.17 12.50 17.92
C THR A 129 5.38 13.80 18.20
N THR A 130 4.15 13.71 18.72
CA THR A 130 3.30 14.88 19.05
C THR A 130 3.18 15.18 20.54
N GLY A 131 3.88 14.41 21.40
CA GLY A 131 3.96 14.64 22.85
C GLY A 131 5.30 15.26 23.24
N ASP A 132 5.29 16.53 23.59
CA ASP A 132 6.32 17.34 24.24
C ASP A 132 7.77 17.24 23.70
N ASP A 133 8.31 18.43 23.44
CA ASP A 133 9.64 18.75 22.89
C ASP A 133 9.81 18.57 21.37
N VAL A 134 8.92 19.20 20.59
CA VAL A 134 9.40 19.83 19.37
C VAL A 134 10.10 21.14 19.83
N GLU A 135 11.37 21.02 20.26
CA GLU A 135 12.31 22.04 19.87
C GLU A 135 12.19 22.15 18.35
N THR A 136 11.58 23.21 17.89
CA THR A 136 11.64 23.57 16.47
C THR A 136 13.12 23.51 16.13
N PRO A 137 13.57 22.56 15.27
CA PRO A 137 14.98 22.51 14.93
C PRO A 137 15.28 23.89 14.36
N ASN A 138 16.18 24.60 15.04
CA ASN A 138 16.62 25.91 14.64
C ASN A 138 16.93 25.81 13.14
N ILE A 139 16.28 26.65 12.31
CA ILE A 139 16.43 26.63 10.84
C ILE A 139 17.92 26.63 10.48
N ALA A 140 18.78 27.24 11.33
CA ALA A 140 20.23 27.18 11.20
C ALA A 140 20.80 25.79 11.41
N GLU A 141 20.22 24.97 12.28
CA GLU A 141 20.68 23.59 12.57
C GLU A 141 20.24 22.62 11.48
N LEU A 142 19.02 22.80 10.97
CA LEU A 142 18.54 22.10 9.79
C LEU A 142 19.37 22.45 8.54
N ALA A 143 19.70 23.73 8.37
CA ALA A 143 20.58 24.20 7.30
C ALA A 143 21.99 23.62 7.42
N ASN A 144 22.53 23.48 8.63
CA ASN A 144 23.83 22.85 8.89
C ASN A 144 23.78 21.33 8.62
N GLN A 145 22.72 20.64 9.01
CA GLN A 145 22.54 19.21 8.71
C GLN A 145 22.42 18.98 7.19
N ILE A 146 21.66 19.83 6.49
CA ILE A 146 21.55 19.78 5.02
C ILE A 146 22.92 20.11 4.37
N ALA A 147 23.68 21.05 4.91
CA ALA A 147 25.02 21.37 4.43
C ALA A 147 26.01 20.23 4.67
N GLN A 148 25.94 19.55 5.83
CA GLN A 148 26.74 18.35 6.11
C GLN A 148 26.37 17.18 5.21
N ILE A 149 25.08 16.92 4.98
CA ILE A 149 24.61 15.89 4.05
C ILE A 149 25.05 16.24 2.62
N LYS A 150 24.94 17.50 2.20
CA LYS A 150 25.46 17.96 0.92
C LYS A 150 26.98 17.79 0.81
N ALA A 151 27.74 18.12 1.85
CA ALA A 151 29.19 17.96 1.87
C ALA A 151 29.59 16.46 1.79
N LEU A 152 28.89 15.58 2.50
CA LEU A 152 29.09 14.14 2.43
C LEU A 152 28.74 13.57 1.06
N LEU A 153 27.66 14.05 0.43
CA LEU A 153 27.29 13.68 -0.94
C LEU A 153 28.29 14.22 -1.96
N THR A 154 28.84 15.42 -1.74
CA THR A 154 29.86 16.02 -2.62
C THR A 154 31.20 15.33 -2.48
N GLN A 155 31.61 14.92 -1.25
CA GLN A 155 32.80 14.07 -1.04
C GLN A 155 32.62 12.68 -1.66
N ARG A 156 31.42 12.12 -1.65
CA ARG A 156 31.09 10.86 -2.30
C ARG A 156 31.08 10.98 -3.83
N ASN A 157 30.74 12.16 -4.38
CA ASN A 157 30.83 12.46 -5.80
C ASN A 157 32.26 12.80 -6.29
N ALA A 158 33.19 13.14 -5.39
CA ALA A 158 34.61 13.34 -5.74
C ALA A 158 35.37 12.02 -5.90
N ILE A 159 34.77 10.89 -5.52
CA ILE A 159 35.22 9.54 -5.90
C ILE A 159 34.23 8.99 -6.92
N SER A 160 33.93 9.78 -7.92
CA SER A 160 33.09 9.36 -9.05
C SER A 160 33.95 8.61 -10.07
N GLN A 161 34.11 7.35 -9.82
CA GLN A 161 33.97 6.40 -10.92
C GLN A 161 32.47 6.16 -11.06
N SER A 162 31.96 6.26 -12.29
CA SER A 162 30.61 5.88 -12.70
C SER A 162 30.14 4.66 -11.92
N PRO A 163 28.87 4.63 -11.45
CA PRO A 163 28.33 3.40 -10.91
C PRO A 163 28.57 2.32 -11.96
N ALA A 164 29.35 1.30 -11.57
CA ALA A 164 29.51 0.13 -12.43
C ALA A 164 28.11 -0.31 -12.86
N PRO A 165 27.86 -0.60 -14.13
CA PRO A 165 26.54 -0.95 -14.60
C PRO A 165 26.06 -2.10 -13.72
N PHE A 166 24.93 -1.88 -13.04
CA PHE A 166 24.30 -2.89 -12.21
C PHE A 166 23.92 -4.02 -13.16
N LYS A 167 24.79 -5.02 -13.29
CA LYS A 167 24.58 -6.16 -14.19
C LYS A 167 23.57 -7.09 -13.55
N ILE A 168 22.32 -6.87 -13.87
CA ILE A 168 21.30 -7.89 -13.68
C ILE A 168 21.40 -8.82 -14.88
N ASP A 169 21.74 -10.08 -14.66
CA ASP A 169 21.73 -11.08 -15.72
C ASP A 169 20.29 -11.42 -16.10
N LEU A 170 19.81 -10.75 -17.13
CA LEU A 170 18.52 -11.03 -17.74
C LEU A 170 18.72 -12.04 -18.89
N THR A 171 17.90 -13.06 -18.92
CA THR A 171 17.86 -13.94 -20.10
C THR A 171 17.30 -13.17 -21.29
N PRO A 172 17.61 -13.58 -22.54
CA PRO A 172 17.09 -12.88 -23.74
C PRO A 172 15.56 -12.74 -23.75
N ARG A 173 14.85 -13.71 -23.17
CA ARG A 173 13.38 -13.66 -23.06
C ARG A 173 12.92 -12.68 -21.98
N GLU A 174 13.59 -12.61 -20.86
CA GLU A 174 13.31 -11.62 -19.79
C GLU A 174 13.58 -10.20 -20.29
N GLN A 175 14.65 -9.99 -21.06
CA GLN A 175 14.96 -8.72 -21.69
C GLN A 175 13.87 -8.30 -22.69
N SER A 176 13.41 -9.23 -23.55
CA SER A 176 12.34 -8.92 -24.48
C SER A 176 11.03 -8.54 -23.78
N VAL A 177 10.69 -9.24 -22.69
CA VAL A 177 9.51 -8.91 -21.88
C VAL A 177 9.68 -7.56 -21.20
N LEU A 178 10.86 -7.26 -20.63
CA LEU A 178 11.15 -5.98 -19.96
C LEU A 178 11.01 -4.79 -20.92
N ASN A 179 11.52 -4.90 -22.14
CA ASN A 179 11.38 -3.86 -23.16
C ASN A 179 9.91 -3.56 -23.49
N LEU A 180 9.10 -4.61 -23.69
CA LEU A 180 7.68 -4.46 -23.99
C LEU A 180 6.86 -3.95 -22.79
N VAL A 181 7.30 -4.28 -21.58
CA VAL A 181 6.75 -3.69 -20.34
C VAL A 181 7.06 -2.21 -20.26
N ALA A 182 8.27 -1.80 -20.63
CA ALA A 182 8.69 -0.39 -20.66
C ALA A 182 7.96 0.41 -21.76
N GLU A 183 7.63 -0.23 -22.88
CA GLU A 183 6.76 0.34 -23.93
C GLU A 183 5.28 0.51 -23.48
N GLY A 184 4.91 0.01 -22.28
CA GLY A 184 3.57 0.12 -21.72
C GLY A 184 2.59 -0.98 -22.14
N LEU A 185 3.01 -2.01 -22.87
CA LEU A 185 2.14 -3.09 -23.35
C LEU A 185 1.62 -3.95 -22.20
N MET A 186 0.35 -4.34 -22.25
CA MET A 186 -0.22 -5.28 -21.28
C MET A 186 0.23 -6.73 -21.54
N ASN A 187 0.16 -7.61 -20.53
CA ASN A 187 0.61 -9.00 -20.63
C ASN A 187 -0.02 -9.77 -21.81
N LYS A 188 -1.28 -9.47 -22.16
CA LYS A 188 -1.96 -10.05 -23.34
C LYS A 188 -1.33 -9.61 -24.67
N GLU A 189 -0.91 -8.36 -24.76
CA GLU A 189 -0.27 -7.79 -25.94
C GLU A 189 1.16 -8.33 -26.09
N ILE A 190 1.89 -8.37 -24.96
CA ILE A 190 3.23 -8.97 -24.90
C ILE A 190 3.17 -10.45 -25.32
N ALA A 191 2.18 -11.20 -24.83
CA ALA A 191 1.99 -12.60 -25.18
C ALA A 191 1.78 -12.81 -26.69
N ARG A 192 0.97 -11.94 -27.33
CA ARG A 192 0.76 -11.96 -28.79
C ARG A 192 2.04 -11.61 -29.54
N ARG A 193 2.76 -10.55 -29.09
CA ARG A 193 3.97 -10.07 -29.77
C ARG A 193 5.15 -11.04 -29.66
N LEU A 194 5.23 -11.83 -28.58
CA LEU A 194 6.27 -12.82 -28.34
C LEU A 194 5.84 -14.26 -28.70
N GLU A 195 4.66 -14.42 -29.29
CA GLU A 195 4.06 -15.73 -29.66
C GLU A 195 4.11 -16.73 -28.48
N THR A 196 3.66 -16.30 -27.31
CA THR A 196 3.67 -17.09 -26.10
C THR A 196 2.34 -16.97 -25.34
N SER A 197 2.17 -17.74 -24.26
CA SER A 197 0.98 -17.64 -23.42
C SER A 197 1.08 -16.47 -22.43
N VAL A 198 -0.07 -15.89 -22.05
CA VAL A 198 -0.17 -14.85 -21.01
C VAL A 198 0.46 -15.35 -19.70
N ARG A 199 0.23 -16.61 -19.34
CA ARG A 199 0.79 -17.23 -18.13
C ARG A 199 2.33 -17.26 -18.14
N ASN A 200 2.94 -17.43 -19.31
CA ASN A 200 4.40 -17.36 -19.43
C ASN A 200 4.91 -15.94 -19.27
N VAL A 201 4.21 -14.93 -19.81
CA VAL A 201 4.55 -13.52 -19.62
C VAL A 201 4.47 -13.16 -18.14
N GLU A 202 3.43 -13.57 -17.43
CA GLU A 202 3.29 -13.35 -15.98
C GLU A 202 4.46 -13.95 -15.19
N LYS A 203 4.91 -15.16 -15.55
CA LYS A 203 6.11 -15.76 -14.93
C LYS A 203 7.38 -14.94 -15.19
N TYR A 204 7.55 -14.39 -16.40
CA TYR A 204 8.70 -13.54 -16.70
C TYR A 204 8.63 -12.23 -15.94
N VAL A 205 7.47 -11.58 -15.86
CA VAL A 205 7.27 -10.36 -15.07
C VAL A 205 7.55 -10.60 -13.59
N SER A 206 7.06 -11.71 -13.02
CA SER A 206 7.36 -12.08 -11.63
C SER A 206 8.86 -12.30 -11.38
N ARG A 207 9.57 -12.94 -12.30
CA ARG A 207 11.04 -13.09 -12.22
C ARG A 207 11.77 -11.77 -12.34
N LEU A 208 11.28 -10.86 -13.18
CA LEU A 208 11.82 -9.50 -13.30
C LEU A 208 11.67 -8.75 -11.98
N PHE A 209 10.51 -8.81 -11.33
CA PHE A 209 10.32 -8.24 -9.99
C PHE A 209 11.33 -8.80 -8.98
N SER A 210 11.50 -10.12 -8.93
CA SER A 210 12.46 -10.76 -8.02
C SER A 210 13.91 -10.36 -8.31
N LYS A 211 14.28 -10.21 -9.59
CA LYS A 211 15.66 -9.85 -9.98
C LYS A 211 15.98 -8.36 -9.78
N THR A 212 14.98 -7.50 -9.92
CA THR A 212 15.13 -6.03 -9.79
C THR A 212 14.82 -5.53 -8.38
N GLY A 213 14.23 -6.37 -7.52
CA GLY A 213 13.78 -5.97 -6.19
C GLY A 213 12.58 -5.00 -6.22
N THR A 214 11.83 -4.95 -7.35
CA THR A 214 10.65 -4.09 -7.50
C THR A 214 9.38 -4.87 -7.20
N ASN A 215 8.35 -4.18 -6.71
CA ASN A 215 7.09 -4.81 -6.30
C ASN A 215 5.90 -4.38 -7.18
N SER A 216 6.13 -3.47 -8.12
CA SER A 216 5.09 -2.99 -9.03
C SER A 216 5.61 -2.81 -10.45
N ARG A 217 4.68 -2.87 -11.41
CA ARG A 217 5.01 -2.65 -12.83
C ARG A 217 5.61 -1.25 -13.08
N THR A 218 5.08 -0.23 -12.42
CA THR A 218 5.58 1.14 -12.54
C THR A 218 6.99 1.28 -11.99
N GLU A 219 7.29 0.63 -10.86
CA GLU A 219 8.65 0.56 -10.29
C GLU A 219 9.60 -0.17 -11.23
N LEU A 220 9.16 -1.28 -11.84
CA LEU A 220 9.97 -2.04 -12.79
C LEU A 220 10.32 -1.19 -14.02
N VAL A 221 9.35 -0.44 -14.56
CA VAL A 221 9.60 0.47 -15.70
C VAL A 221 10.58 1.57 -15.31
N ARG A 222 10.37 2.23 -14.17
CA ARG A 222 11.28 3.27 -13.66
C ARG A 222 12.68 2.72 -13.46
N PHE A 223 12.81 1.58 -12.80
CA PHE A 223 14.08 0.90 -12.59
C PHE A 223 14.79 0.58 -13.92
N ALA A 224 14.05 0.06 -14.90
CA ALA A 224 14.60 -0.28 -16.19
C ALA A 224 15.14 0.95 -16.96
N LEU A 225 14.45 2.08 -16.87
CA LEU A 225 14.88 3.34 -17.49
C LEU A 225 16.08 3.97 -16.77
N GLU A 226 16.06 4.01 -15.42
CA GLU A 226 17.15 4.55 -14.60
C GLU A 226 18.47 3.78 -14.78
N HIS A 227 18.40 2.46 -15.01
CA HIS A 227 19.58 1.60 -15.16
C HIS A 227 19.90 1.27 -16.64
N GLY A 228 19.19 1.87 -17.59
CA GLY A 228 19.44 1.65 -19.02
C GLY A 228 19.18 0.22 -19.50
N LEU A 229 18.31 -0.52 -18.79
CA LEU A 229 17.96 -1.90 -19.11
C LEU A 229 16.85 -2.00 -20.17
N ALA A 230 16.12 -0.94 -20.44
CA ALA A 230 15.13 -0.83 -21.50
C ALA A 230 15.43 0.42 -22.35
N LYS A 231 15.14 0.30 -23.64
CA LYS A 231 15.29 1.40 -24.64
C LYS A 231 13.92 1.97 -24.95
#